data_43b06f222172a7e37717857c7d46c277
#
_entry.id   43b06f222172a7e37717857c7d46c277
#
_cell.length_a   1.000
_cell.length_b   1.000
_cell.length_c   1.000
_cell.angle_alpha   90.00
_cell.angle_beta   90.00
_cell.angle_gamma   90.00
#
_symmetry.space_group_name_H-M   'P 1'
#
loop_
_entity.id
_entity.type
_entity.pdbx_description
1 polymer ?
#
loop_
_entity_poly.entity_id
_entity_poly.type
_entity_poly.pdbx_seq_one_letter_code
_entity_poly.pdbx_strand_id
1 'polypeptide(L)'
;NSSYGFNKSDNDNSFNYAEQLSQGLNAGLSLNWNLFDGGTTKTRIQNAKIYEDNLKVQKEKVLNEIERNVANALEVYNNSLFILNAEEKNVETNKNNFSRTEEKFKLGQATSIEFRQAQINLLNAQSNLNAAKYDAKNAELILLQLSGDLLNTDF
;
A
#
# COMPACT_ATOMS: atom_id res chain seq x y z
N ASN A 1 1.19 36.85 28.72
CA ASN A 1 2.58 36.42 28.96
C ASN A 1 2.96 36.76 30.38
N SER A 2 3.40 35.81 31.16
CA SER A 2 3.98 36.03 32.49
C SER A 2 5.42 35.60 32.45
N SER A 3 6.31 36.49 32.92
CA SER A 3 7.73 36.16 33.04
C SER A 3 8.20 36.48 34.48
N TYR A 4 8.92 35.54 35.06
CA TYR A 4 9.62 35.72 36.33
C TYR A 4 11.10 35.91 36.02
N GLY A 5 11.68 37.02 36.40
CA GLY A 5 13.10 37.31 36.19
C GLY A 5 13.81 37.53 37.52
N PHE A 6 14.92 36.85 37.71
CA PHE A 6 15.87 37.06 38.79
C PHE A 6 17.13 37.68 38.18
N ASN A 7 17.49 38.89 38.64
CA ASN A 7 18.72 39.56 38.20
C ASN A 7 19.60 39.86 39.41
N LYS A 8 20.76 39.24 39.49
CA LYS A 8 21.78 39.57 40.47
C LYS A 8 22.92 40.30 39.73
N SER A 9 23.15 41.54 40.08
CA SER A 9 24.24 42.34 39.55
C SER A 9 25.29 42.49 40.63
N ASP A 10 26.43 41.84 40.50
CA ASP A 10 27.61 42.06 41.32
C ASP A 10 28.46 43.17 40.69
N ASN A 11 28.48 44.33 41.32
CA ASN A 11 29.35 45.43 40.86
C ASN A 11 30.58 45.52 41.75
N ASP A 12 31.70 44.99 41.22
CA ASP A 12 32.97 44.91 41.90
C ASP A 12 33.73 46.28 41.78
N ASN A 13 33.20 47.30 42.42
CA ASN A 13 33.91 48.55 42.61
C ASN A 13 34.16 48.79 44.10
N SER A 14 35.43 48.83 44.48
CA SER A 14 36.13 48.68 45.75
C SER A 14 35.73 49.61 46.91
N PHE A 15 34.59 50.29 46.92
CA PHE A 15 34.23 51.22 48.03
C PHE A 15 32.76 51.28 48.47
N ASN A 16 31.85 50.49 47.87
CA ASN A 16 30.47 50.44 48.38
C ASN A 16 29.87 49.06 48.09
N TYR A 17 29.73 48.26 49.10
CA TYR A 17 28.94 47.02 49.03
C TYR A 17 27.46 47.36 49.08
N ALA A 18 26.87 47.63 47.96
CA ALA A 18 25.44 47.65 47.81
C ALA A 18 24.99 46.46 46.96
N GLU A 19 24.60 45.39 47.62
CA GLU A 19 23.94 44.26 46.97
C GLU A 19 22.54 44.67 46.57
N GLN A 20 22.31 44.96 45.31
CA GLN A 20 20.98 45.30 44.78
C GLN A 20 20.28 44.03 44.31
N LEU A 21 19.44 43.49 45.19
CA LEU A 21 18.50 42.42 44.83
C LEU A 21 17.23 43.02 44.24
N SER A 22 17.05 42.83 42.95
CA SER A 22 15.79 43.23 42.28
C SER A 22 14.98 41.97 41.95
N GLN A 23 13.89 41.79 42.68
CA GLN A 23 12.90 40.77 42.38
C GLN A 23 11.65 41.48 41.80
N GLY A 24 11.27 41.09 40.60
CA GLY A 24 10.09 41.65 39.95
C GLY A 24 9.21 40.60 39.31
N LEU A 25 7.93 40.59 39.64
CA LEU A 25 6.92 39.81 38.93
C LEU A 25 6.28 40.71 37.88
N ASN A 26 6.49 40.42 36.60
CA ASN A 26 5.85 41.11 35.50
C ASN A 26 4.72 40.26 34.94
N ALA A 27 3.48 40.68 35.06
CA ALA A 27 2.32 40.09 34.42
C ALA A 27 1.68 41.11 33.49
N GLY A 28 1.48 40.75 32.25
CA GLY A 28 0.87 41.57 31.23
C GLY A 28 -0.17 40.84 30.41
N LEU A 29 -1.34 41.45 30.22
CA LEU A 29 -2.36 41.00 29.27
C LEU A 29 -2.29 41.90 28.05
N SER A 30 -2.06 41.34 26.88
CA SER A 30 -2.10 42.06 25.61
C SER A 30 -3.24 41.55 24.75
N LEU A 31 -4.12 42.46 24.30
CA LEU A 31 -5.19 42.18 23.34
C LEU A 31 -4.87 42.95 22.06
N ASN A 32 -4.51 42.21 21.01
CA ASN A 32 -4.32 42.77 19.68
C ASN A 32 -5.56 42.51 18.83
N TRP A 33 -6.27 43.55 18.48
CA TRP A 33 -7.44 43.49 17.62
C TRP A 33 -7.19 44.25 16.32
N ASN A 34 -7.20 43.53 15.20
CA ASN A 34 -7.02 44.14 13.90
C ASN A 34 -8.39 44.65 13.39
N LEU A 35 -8.63 45.99 13.48
CA LEU A 35 -9.89 46.60 13.09
C LEU A 35 -10.08 46.70 11.58
N PHE A 36 -9.00 46.75 10.82
CA PHE A 36 -9.03 46.86 9.36
C PHE A 36 -7.76 46.26 8.74
N ASP A 37 -7.92 45.28 7.89
CA ASP A 37 -6.81 44.56 7.23
C ASP A 37 -6.84 44.67 5.71
N GLY A 38 -7.61 45.62 5.15
CA GLY A 38 -7.73 45.80 3.71
C GLY A 38 -8.32 44.60 2.95
N GLY A 39 -9.10 43.75 3.65
CA GLY A 39 -9.71 42.54 3.03
C GLY A 39 -8.82 41.30 3.02
N THR A 40 -7.63 41.36 3.60
CA THR A 40 -6.67 40.26 3.65
C THR A 40 -7.27 39.00 4.30
N THR A 41 -8.00 39.16 5.42
CA THR A 41 -8.68 38.05 6.11
C THR A 41 -9.74 37.42 5.21
N LYS A 42 -10.53 38.21 4.49
CA LYS A 42 -11.55 37.72 3.55
C LYS A 42 -10.91 36.90 2.42
N THR A 43 -9.84 37.40 1.85
CA THR A 43 -9.09 36.70 0.81
C THR A 43 -8.48 35.38 1.31
N ARG A 44 -7.92 35.36 2.53
CA ARG A 44 -7.40 34.15 3.17
C ARG A 44 -8.49 33.09 3.37
N ILE A 45 -9.70 33.53 3.82
CA ILE A 45 -10.85 32.63 3.98
C ILE A 45 -11.27 32.05 2.62
N GLN A 46 -11.33 32.87 1.57
CA GLN A 46 -11.66 32.38 0.22
C GLN A 46 -10.62 31.38 -0.29
N ASN A 47 -9.33 31.66 -0.13
CA ASN A 47 -8.26 30.75 -0.52
C ASN A 47 -8.31 29.45 0.27
N ALA A 48 -8.62 29.50 1.57
CA ALA A 48 -8.78 28.31 2.39
C ALA A 48 -9.98 27.45 1.93
N LYS A 49 -11.10 28.06 1.53
CA LYS A 49 -12.25 27.34 0.96
C LYS A 49 -11.91 26.67 -0.37
N ILE A 50 -11.22 27.39 -1.27
CA ILE A 50 -10.78 26.81 -2.55
C ILE A 50 -9.82 25.63 -2.29
N TYR A 51 -8.93 25.77 -1.33
CA TYR A 51 -8.03 24.68 -0.95
C TYR A 51 -8.79 23.47 -0.38
N GLU A 52 -9.78 23.70 0.47
CA GLU A 52 -10.66 22.64 0.98
C GLU A 52 -11.40 21.92 -0.16
N ASP A 53 -11.95 22.66 -1.11
CA ASP A 53 -12.64 22.06 -2.26
C ASP A 53 -11.69 21.26 -3.16
N ASN A 54 -10.47 21.75 -3.37
CA ASN A 54 -9.44 20.97 -4.08
C ASN A 54 -9.10 19.66 -3.36
N LEU A 55 -9.02 19.67 -2.02
CA LEU A 55 -8.78 18.46 -1.24
C LEU A 55 -9.95 17.47 -1.34
N LYS A 56 -11.20 17.94 -1.41
CA LYS A 56 -12.37 17.08 -1.63
C LYS A 56 -12.28 16.36 -2.98
N VAL A 57 -11.96 17.10 -4.05
CA VAL A 57 -11.78 16.52 -5.38
C VAL A 57 -10.61 15.52 -5.41
N GLN A 58 -9.51 15.82 -4.74
CA GLN A 58 -8.39 14.88 -4.62
C GLN A 58 -8.79 13.61 -3.88
N LYS A 59 -9.58 13.74 -2.79
CA LYS A 59 -10.11 12.59 -2.07
C LYS A 59 -10.98 11.70 -2.97
N GLU A 60 -11.91 12.28 -3.74
CA GLU A 60 -12.74 11.53 -4.68
C GLU A 60 -11.90 10.82 -5.74
N LYS A 61 -10.88 11.49 -6.27
CA LYS A 61 -9.96 10.87 -7.22
C LYS A 61 -9.28 9.64 -6.64
N VAL A 62 -8.76 9.74 -5.40
CA VAL A 62 -8.12 8.62 -4.72
C VAL A 62 -9.10 7.47 -4.46
N LEU A 63 -10.33 7.77 -4.04
CA LEU A 63 -11.37 6.75 -3.85
C LEU A 63 -11.68 5.99 -5.15
N ASN A 64 -11.90 6.71 -6.24
CA ASN A 64 -12.15 6.10 -7.54
C ASN A 64 -10.95 5.26 -8.04
N GLU A 65 -9.73 5.67 -7.71
CA GLU A 65 -8.52 4.92 -8.03
C GLU A 65 -8.43 3.61 -7.22
N ILE A 66 -8.76 3.66 -5.94
CA ILE A 66 -8.82 2.47 -5.08
C ILE A 66 -9.88 1.49 -5.59
N GLU A 67 -11.10 1.95 -5.85
CA GLU A 67 -12.18 1.11 -6.37
C GLU A 67 -11.79 0.42 -7.68
N ARG A 68 -11.19 1.15 -8.61
CA ARG A 68 -10.71 0.59 -9.87
C ARG A 68 -9.61 -0.46 -9.64
N ASN A 69 -8.66 -0.17 -8.76
CA ASN A 69 -7.55 -1.09 -8.50
C ASN A 69 -8.03 -2.39 -7.84
N VAL A 70 -8.98 -2.30 -6.91
CA VAL A 70 -9.59 -3.48 -6.27
C VAL A 70 -10.41 -4.28 -7.30
N ALA A 71 -11.23 -3.62 -8.12
CA ALA A 71 -12.01 -4.29 -9.15
C ALA A 71 -11.11 -5.04 -10.16
N ASN A 72 -10.04 -4.39 -10.63
CA ASN A 72 -9.08 -5.01 -11.54
C ASN A 72 -8.36 -6.21 -10.88
N ALA A 73 -7.93 -6.07 -9.62
CA ALA A 73 -7.25 -7.16 -8.91
C ALA A 73 -8.18 -8.35 -8.70
N LEU A 74 -9.47 -8.12 -8.40
CA LEU A 74 -10.47 -9.17 -8.26
C LEU A 74 -10.70 -9.91 -9.59
N GLU A 75 -10.77 -9.17 -10.69
CA GLU A 75 -10.92 -9.77 -12.03
C GLU A 75 -9.71 -10.62 -12.41
N VAL A 76 -8.48 -10.12 -12.16
CA VAL A 76 -7.24 -10.87 -12.39
C VAL A 76 -7.23 -12.15 -11.53
N TYR A 77 -7.62 -12.08 -10.27
CA TYR A 77 -7.69 -13.25 -9.39
C TYR A 77 -8.68 -14.30 -9.91
N ASN A 78 -9.90 -13.89 -10.27
CA ASN A 78 -10.92 -14.79 -10.82
C ASN A 78 -10.45 -15.45 -12.13
N ASN A 79 -9.80 -14.68 -13.00
CA ASN A 79 -9.25 -15.21 -14.24
C ASN A 79 -8.10 -16.21 -13.98
N SER A 80 -7.23 -15.93 -13.02
CA SER A 80 -6.15 -16.85 -12.63
C SER A 80 -6.68 -18.15 -12.07
N LEU A 81 -7.76 -18.12 -11.27
CA LEU A 81 -8.45 -19.34 -10.81
C LEU A 81 -9.08 -20.13 -11.95
N PHE A 82 -9.67 -19.43 -12.93
CA PHE A 82 -10.22 -20.11 -14.11
C PHE A 82 -9.12 -20.84 -14.90
N ILE A 83 -7.99 -20.16 -15.13
CA ILE A 83 -6.82 -20.75 -15.82
C ILE A 83 -6.27 -21.95 -15.01
N LEU A 84 -6.15 -21.81 -13.70
CA LEU A 84 -5.71 -22.90 -12.83
C LEU A 84 -6.58 -24.15 -12.99
N ASN A 85 -7.90 -24.01 -12.93
CA ASN A 85 -8.85 -25.10 -13.13
C ASN A 85 -8.74 -25.74 -14.54
N ALA A 86 -8.48 -24.90 -15.56
CA ALA A 86 -8.29 -25.39 -16.93
C ALA A 86 -7.00 -26.23 -17.06
N GLU A 87 -5.91 -25.75 -16.44
CA GLU A 87 -4.62 -26.47 -16.47
C GLU A 87 -4.65 -27.77 -15.64
N GLU A 88 -5.42 -27.83 -14.55
CA GLU A 88 -5.65 -29.09 -13.83
C GLU A 88 -6.29 -30.15 -14.73
N LYS A 89 -7.33 -29.78 -15.47
CA LYS A 89 -7.98 -30.68 -16.46
C LYS A 89 -7.04 -31.07 -17.63
N ASN A 90 -6.19 -30.10 -18.04
CA ASN A 90 -5.20 -30.31 -19.08
C ASN A 90 -4.17 -31.39 -18.66
N VAL A 91 -3.67 -31.28 -17.40
CA VAL A 91 -2.76 -32.31 -16.84
C VAL A 91 -3.42 -33.67 -16.77
N GLU A 92 -4.68 -33.75 -16.30
CA GLU A 92 -5.43 -35.01 -16.25
C GLU A 92 -5.57 -35.61 -17.62
N THR A 93 -5.93 -34.82 -18.63
CA THR A 93 -6.07 -35.27 -20.02
C THR A 93 -4.74 -35.81 -20.58
N ASN A 94 -3.64 -35.07 -20.38
CA ASN A 94 -2.33 -35.47 -20.86
C ASN A 94 -1.79 -36.72 -20.11
N LYS A 95 -2.08 -36.84 -18.81
CA LYS A 95 -1.75 -38.03 -18.02
C LYS A 95 -2.46 -39.27 -18.56
N ASN A 96 -3.75 -39.17 -18.86
CA ASN A 96 -4.51 -40.25 -19.45
C ASN A 96 -4.01 -40.64 -20.85
N ASN A 97 -3.66 -39.63 -21.66
CA ASN A 97 -3.09 -39.84 -22.98
C ASN A 97 -1.71 -40.51 -22.90
N PHE A 98 -0.84 -40.04 -22.00
CA PHE A 98 0.47 -40.67 -21.76
C PHE A 98 0.32 -42.11 -21.32
N SER A 99 -0.54 -42.44 -20.35
CA SER A 99 -0.76 -43.82 -19.88
C SER A 99 -1.22 -44.76 -21.02
N ARG A 100 -2.17 -44.31 -21.85
CA ARG A 100 -2.61 -45.09 -23.02
C ARG A 100 -1.50 -45.32 -24.06
N THR A 101 -0.70 -44.27 -24.29
CA THR A 101 0.41 -44.36 -25.25
C THR A 101 1.53 -45.26 -24.71
N GLU A 102 1.79 -45.23 -23.41
CA GLU A 102 2.74 -46.14 -22.74
C GLU A 102 2.32 -47.59 -22.86
N GLU A 103 1.04 -47.90 -22.64
CA GLU A 103 0.51 -49.28 -22.84
C GLU A 103 0.65 -49.72 -24.27
N LYS A 104 0.28 -48.86 -25.26
CA LYS A 104 0.47 -49.20 -26.68
C LYS A 104 1.93 -49.41 -27.04
N PHE A 105 2.85 -48.61 -26.49
CA PHE A 105 4.27 -48.73 -26.71
C PHE A 105 4.81 -50.07 -26.17
N LYS A 106 4.38 -50.50 -24.96
CA LYS A 106 4.73 -51.81 -24.37
C LYS A 106 4.25 -52.98 -25.22
N LEU A 107 3.13 -52.82 -25.92
CA LEU A 107 2.57 -53.82 -26.84
C LEU A 107 3.14 -53.75 -28.27
N GLY A 108 4.08 -52.81 -28.51
CA GLY A 108 4.65 -52.61 -29.85
C GLY A 108 3.70 -51.91 -30.83
N GLN A 109 2.60 -51.32 -30.34
CA GLN A 109 1.55 -50.67 -31.14
C GLN A 109 1.74 -49.14 -31.26
N ALA A 110 2.73 -48.55 -30.58
CA ALA A 110 3.12 -47.18 -30.72
C ALA A 110 4.62 -47.06 -30.95
N THR A 111 5.02 -46.05 -31.68
CA THR A 111 6.44 -45.77 -31.95
C THR A 111 7.10 -45.06 -30.76
N SER A 112 8.43 -45.11 -30.67
CA SER A 112 9.20 -44.38 -29.67
C SER A 112 9.02 -42.86 -29.78
N ILE A 113 8.71 -42.38 -30.98
CA ILE A 113 8.44 -40.94 -31.22
C ILE A 113 7.10 -40.52 -30.58
N GLU A 114 6.05 -41.32 -30.80
CA GLU A 114 4.72 -41.08 -30.21
C GLU A 114 4.77 -41.15 -28.69
N PHE A 115 5.47 -42.11 -28.12
CA PHE A 115 5.66 -42.24 -26.68
C PHE A 115 6.40 -41.03 -26.11
N ARG A 116 7.50 -40.60 -26.73
CA ARG A 116 8.23 -39.39 -26.29
C ARG A 116 7.40 -38.14 -26.43
N GLN A 117 6.59 -38.01 -27.48
CA GLN A 117 5.71 -36.86 -27.65
C GLN A 117 4.66 -36.79 -26.54
N ALA A 118 4.05 -37.91 -26.17
CA ALA A 118 3.10 -37.97 -25.06
C ALA A 118 3.77 -37.59 -23.71
N GLN A 119 5.02 -38.05 -23.50
CA GLN A 119 5.80 -37.68 -22.31
C GLN A 119 6.09 -36.18 -22.25
N ILE A 120 6.51 -35.58 -23.37
CA ILE A 120 6.77 -34.12 -23.44
C ILE A 120 5.49 -33.34 -23.20
N ASN A 121 4.36 -33.74 -23.78
CA ASN A 121 3.08 -33.10 -23.61
C ASN A 121 2.64 -33.10 -22.13
N LEU A 122 2.79 -34.22 -21.43
CA LEU A 122 2.51 -34.33 -20.01
C LEU A 122 3.42 -33.42 -19.18
N LEU A 123 4.73 -33.39 -19.47
CA LEU A 123 5.68 -32.54 -18.78
C LEU A 123 5.35 -31.05 -18.96
N ASN A 124 5.00 -30.67 -20.19
CA ASN A 124 4.60 -29.30 -20.50
C ASN A 124 3.29 -28.91 -19.74
N ALA A 125 2.30 -29.80 -19.72
CA ALA A 125 1.06 -29.56 -18.98
C ALA A 125 1.33 -29.42 -17.48
N GLN A 126 2.20 -30.22 -16.88
CA GLN A 126 2.61 -30.11 -15.49
C GLN A 126 3.35 -28.77 -15.20
N SER A 127 4.20 -28.33 -16.12
CA SER A 127 4.90 -27.07 -16.01
C SER A 127 3.93 -25.89 -16.06
N ASN A 128 2.95 -25.93 -16.98
CA ASN A 128 1.92 -24.91 -17.10
C ASN A 128 1.03 -24.85 -15.85
N LEU A 129 0.65 -26.01 -15.31
CA LEU A 129 -0.11 -26.07 -14.06
C LEU A 129 0.66 -25.42 -12.89
N ASN A 130 1.96 -25.70 -12.79
CA ASN A 130 2.77 -25.06 -11.74
C ASN A 130 2.83 -23.55 -11.92
N ALA A 131 3.00 -23.05 -13.14
CA ALA A 131 2.95 -21.62 -13.43
C ALA A 131 1.59 -21.02 -13.05
N ALA A 132 0.49 -21.66 -13.45
CA ALA A 132 -0.87 -21.20 -13.12
C ALA A 132 -1.13 -21.16 -11.59
N LYS A 133 -0.57 -22.11 -10.81
CA LYS A 133 -0.64 -22.09 -9.34
C LYS A 133 0.06 -20.87 -8.75
N TYR A 134 1.25 -20.54 -9.23
CA TYR A 134 1.98 -19.34 -8.79
C TYR A 134 1.26 -18.07 -9.18
N ASP A 135 0.72 -18.01 -10.40
CA ASP A 135 -0.02 -16.83 -10.87
C ASP A 135 -1.29 -16.60 -10.05
N ALA A 136 -2.05 -17.65 -9.75
CA ALA A 136 -3.23 -17.58 -8.90
C ALA A 136 -2.86 -17.13 -7.47
N LYS A 137 -1.77 -17.65 -6.90
CA LYS A 137 -1.31 -17.24 -5.57
C LYS A 137 -0.81 -15.79 -5.55
N ASN A 138 -0.10 -15.35 -6.57
CA ASN A 138 0.32 -13.96 -6.70
C ASN A 138 -0.88 -13.01 -6.80
N ALA A 139 -1.89 -13.37 -7.59
CA ALA A 139 -3.12 -12.57 -7.72
C ALA A 139 -3.88 -12.49 -6.38
N GLU A 140 -3.96 -13.59 -5.62
CA GLU A 140 -4.51 -13.62 -4.26
C GLU A 140 -3.75 -12.66 -3.32
N LEU A 141 -2.41 -12.71 -3.33
CA LEU A 141 -1.58 -11.85 -2.49
C LEU A 141 -1.77 -10.36 -2.81
N ILE A 142 -1.88 -10.00 -4.09
CA ILE A 142 -2.16 -8.63 -4.52
C ILE A 142 -3.54 -8.17 -3.99
N LEU A 143 -4.55 -9.04 -4.07
CA LEU A 143 -5.89 -8.74 -3.56
C LEU A 143 -5.88 -8.56 -2.03
N LEU A 144 -5.19 -9.43 -1.30
CA LEU A 144 -5.00 -9.32 0.16
C LEU A 144 -4.22 -8.06 0.54
N GLN A 145 -3.24 -7.67 -0.25
CA GLN A 145 -2.51 -6.41 -0.03
C GLN A 145 -3.42 -5.19 -0.19
N LEU A 146 -4.29 -5.18 -1.20
CA LEU A 146 -5.22 -4.08 -1.44
C LEU A 146 -6.35 -4.01 -0.40
N SER A 147 -6.76 -5.16 0.17
CA SER A 147 -7.73 -5.20 1.26
C SER A 147 -7.15 -4.83 2.63
N GLY A 148 -5.82 -4.83 2.77
CA GLY A 148 -5.12 -4.63 4.04
C GLY A 148 -5.02 -5.87 4.92
N ASP A 149 -5.51 -7.02 4.47
CA ASP A 149 -5.54 -8.27 5.25
C ASP A 149 -4.27 -9.12 5.12
N LEU A 150 -3.31 -8.68 4.33
CA LEU A 150 -2.08 -9.43 4.07
C LEU A 150 -1.31 -9.81 5.35
N LEU A 151 -1.33 -8.94 6.36
CA LEU A 151 -0.63 -9.16 7.62
C LEU A 151 -1.40 -10.06 8.61
N ASN A 152 -2.67 -10.32 8.35
CA ASN A 152 -3.54 -11.12 9.21
C ASN A 152 -3.75 -12.54 8.66
N THR A 153 -3.14 -12.87 7.53
CA THR A 153 -3.31 -14.17 6.87
C THR A 153 -2.13 -15.07 7.22
N ASP A 154 -2.40 -16.23 7.83
CA ASP A 154 -1.44 -17.31 8.00
C ASP A 154 -1.26 -18.01 6.63
N PHE A 155 -0.04 -18.12 6.13
CA PHE A 155 0.34 -18.71 4.83
C PHE A 155 0.74 -20.18 4.97
#